data_83104dbfa45c4f65731c4e0fad4aa667
#
_entry.id   83104dbfa45c4f65731c4e0fad4aa667
#
_cell.length_a   1.000
_cell.length_b   1.000
_cell.length_c   1.000
_cell.angle_alpha   90.00
_cell.angle_beta   90.00
_cell.angle_gamma   90.00
#
_symmetry.space_group_name_H-M   'P 1'
#
loop_
_entity.id
_entity.type
_entity.pdbx_description
1 polymer ?
#
loop_
_entity_poly.entity_id
_entity_poly.type
_entity_poly.pdbx_seq_one_letter_code
_entity_poly.pdbx_strand_id
1 'polypeptide(L)'
;SVVETVAVKSQVLQKIESAIDDSTVIASNTSAIPIETLANHLQRPENFCGIHFCHPELMSLVEVVCGPQSSEQTIATAVKFVKNLRKMPVAMNDGAGFVVNRLLAAMIDQSLRIFTNGTSIETIDLAMRDFGFPGGPFEIIDVIGIDTCLYAGRTMWESGSQCVTLSPILPRLVKTGFLGRKQGKGFYAYPDMQGERQWDDNLLSIIEIYRNDKGESSKPNEKQIVTQILSAIVLEATRIIEEEIVEDFRDIDLCIIEGFGFPA
;
A
#
# COMPACT_ATOMS: atom_id res chain seq x y z
N SER A 1 13.05 -2.52 -13.37
CA SER A 1 12.05 -1.57 -12.83
C SER A 1 12.53 -0.14 -13.07
N VAL A 2 11.59 0.80 -13.11
CA VAL A 2 11.86 2.24 -13.29
C VAL A 2 11.19 3.04 -12.19
N VAL A 3 11.55 4.31 -12.06
CA VAL A 3 10.99 5.21 -11.05
C VAL A 3 9.46 5.29 -11.19
N GLU A 4 8.75 5.35 -10.05
CA GLU A 4 7.28 5.40 -9.97
C GLU A 4 6.76 6.81 -10.32
N THR A 5 6.93 7.20 -11.59
CA THR A 5 6.41 8.45 -12.15
C THR A 5 5.77 8.20 -13.50
N VAL A 6 4.65 8.85 -13.77
CA VAL A 6 3.91 8.72 -15.04
C VAL A 6 4.81 8.98 -16.25
N ALA A 7 5.58 10.09 -16.23
CA ALA A 7 6.42 10.49 -17.36
C ALA A 7 7.46 9.42 -17.74
N VAL A 8 8.15 8.84 -16.74
CA VAL A 8 9.18 7.81 -17.00
C VAL A 8 8.54 6.50 -17.43
N LYS A 9 7.47 6.07 -16.75
CA LYS A 9 6.77 4.82 -17.11
C LYS A 9 6.17 4.89 -18.50
N SER A 10 5.51 5.98 -18.87
CA SER A 10 4.92 6.14 -20.20
C SER A 10 5.96 6.09 -21.31
N GLN A 11 7.10 6.74 -21.15
CA GLN A 11 8.20 6.67 -22.12
C GLN A 11 8.74 5.24 -22.30
N VAL A 12 8.88 4.49 -21.20
CA VAL A 12 9.35 3.11 -21.25
C VAL A 12 8.31 2.21 -21.90
N LEU A 13 7.04 2.35 -21.54
CA LEU A 13 5.94 1.58 -22.11
C LEU A 13 5.80 1.79 -23.61
N GLN A 14 5.89 3.03 -24.11
CA GLN A 14 5.87 3.34 -25.54
C GLN A 14 7.03 2.69 -26.30
N LYS A 15 8.24 2.69 -25.72
CA LYS A 15 9.40 2.00 -26.31
C LYS A 15 9.21 0.49 -26.35
N ILE A 16 8.65 -0.10 -25.30
CA ILE A 16 8.35 -1.54 -25.26
C ILE A 16 7.32 -1.85 -26.34
N GLU A 17 6.22 -1.10 -26.39
CA GLU A 17 5.14 -1.31 -27.33
C GLU A 17 5.62 -1.28 -28.80
N SER A 18 6.53 -0.36 -29.12
CA SER A 18 7.10 -0.24 -30.47
C SER A 18 8.07 -1.39 -30.85
N ALA A 19 8.54 -2.18 -29.88
CA ALA A 19 9.53 -3.24 -30.07
C ALA A 19 8.95 -4.65 -29.97
N ILE A 20 7.67 -4.82 -29.72
CA ILE A 20 6.99 -6.11 -29.53
C ILE A 20 5.90 -6.32 -30.57
N ASP A 21 5.49 -7.59 -30.73
CA ASP A 21 4.37 -7.95 -31.62
C ASP A 21 3.04 -7.37 -31.12
N ASP A 22 2.15 -7.08 -32.07
CA ASP A 22 0.86 -6.44 -31.82
C ASP A 22 -0.05 -7.23 -30.87
N SER A 23 0.12 -8.53 -30.77
CA SER A 23 -0.66 -9.42 -29.88
C SER A 23 -0.06 -9.58 -28.48
N THR A 24 1.09 -8.95 -28.22
CA THR A 24 1.78 -9.10 -26.93
C THR A 24 1.11 -8.29 -25.85
N VAL A 25 0.77 -8.92 -24.73
CA VAL A 25 0.23 -8.24 -23.54
C VAL A 25 1.36 -7.53 -22.80
N ILE A 26 1.15 -6.26 -22.50
CA ILE A 26 2.03 -5.44 -21.66
C ILE A 26 1.39 -5.31 -20.28
N ALA A 27 2.19 -5.46 -19.24
CA ALA A 27 1.73 -5.25 -17.88
C ALA A 27 2.66 -4.31 -17.10
N SER A 28 2.08 -3.47 -16.27
CA SER A 28 2.82 -2.60 -15.35
C SER A 28 2.68 -3.10 -13.90
N ASN A 29 3.81 -3.19 -13.18
CA ASN A 29 3.81 -3.42 -11.72
C ASN A 29 3.83 -2.07 -10.96
N THR A 30 3.02 -1.11 -11.40
CA THR A 30 2.82 0.14 -10.64
C THR A 30 2.09 -0.16 -9.35
N SER A 31 2.42 0.57 -8.27
CA SER A 31 1.81 0.34 -6.95
C SER A 31 0.63 1.27 -6.65
N ALA A 32 0.54 2.42 -7.32
CA ALA A 32 -0.48 3.42 -7.01
C ALA A 32 -0.98 4.23 -8.22
N ILE A 33 -0.21 4.26 -9.33
CA ILE A 33 -0.60 5.01 -10.53
C ILE A 33 -1.75 4.25 -11.22
N PRO A 34 -2.90 4.89 -11.49
CA PRO A 34 -3.98 4.27 -12.23
C PRO A 34 -3.51 3.73 -13.59
N ILE A 35 -4.01 2.56 -13.96
CA ILE A 35 -3.66 1.91 -15.23
C ILE A 35 -4.11 2.74 -16.42
N GLU A 36 -5.30 3.37 -16.35
CA GLU A 36 -5.79 4.31 -17.35
C GLU A 36 -4.79 5.43 -17.65
N THR A 37 -4.19 6.00 -16.60
CA THR A 37 -3.19 7.09 -16.75
C THR A 37 -2.00 6.66 -17.63
N LEU A 38 -1.57 5.41 -17.51
CA LEU A 38 -0.48 4.86 -18.31
C LEU A 38 -0.96 4.41 -19.69
N ALA A 39 -2.14 3.77 -19.78
CA ALA A 39 -2.77 3.28 -21.00
C ALA A 39 -3.00 4.39 -22.03
N ASN A 40 -3.36 5.60 -21.58
CA ASN A 40 -3.59 6.77 -22.43
C ASN A 40 -2.35 7.21 -23.24
N HIS A 41 -1.18 6.67 -22.94
CA HIS A 41 0.05 6.91 -23.67
C HIS A 41 0.41 5.81 -24.68
N LEU A 42 -0.39 4.73 -24.74
CA LEU A 42 -0.17 3.59 -25.63
C LEU A 42 -1.05 3.66 -26.88
N GLN A 43 -0.62 3.00 -27.95
CA GLN A 43 -1.39 2.87 -29.18
C GLN A 43 -2.35 1.68 -29.14
N ARG A 44 -2.04 0.67 -28.32
CA ARG A 44 -2.81 -0.57 -28.14
C ARG A 44 -3.18 -0.76 -26.65
N PRO A 45 -3.94 0.19 -26.06
CA PRO A 45 -4.29 0.13 -24.64
C PRO A 45 -5.14 -1.10 -24.28
N GLU A 46 -5.78 -1.75 -25.26
CA GLU A 46 -6.51 -3.00 -25.08
C GLU A 46 -5.62 -4.18 -24.70
N ASN A 47 -4.31 -4.10 -25.00
CA ASN A 47 -3.29 -5.10 -24.65
C ASN A 47 -2.51 -4.74 -23.37
N PHE A 48 -3.00 -3.77 -22.61
CA PHE A 48 -2.32 -3.29 -21.41
C PHE A 48 -3.14 -3.53 -20.13
N CYS A 49 -2.48 -3.93 -19.05
CA CYS A 49 -3.09 -4.10 -17.73
C CYS A 49 -2.10 -3.82 -16.59
N GLY A 50 -2.57 -3.82 -15.35
CA GLY A 50 -1.75 -3.86 -14.15
C GLY A 50 -1.51 -5.31 -13.68
N ILE A 51 -0.31 -5.61 -13.21
CA ILE A 51 -0.02 -6.82 -12.43
C ILE A 51 0.78 -6.35 -11.21
N HIS A 52 0.09 -6.14 -10.09
CA HIS A 52 0.69 -5.60 -8.89
C HIS A 52 1.00 -6.69 -7.88
N PHE A 53 2.29 -6.91 -7.65
CA PHE A 53 2.79 -7.80 -6.59
C PHE A 53 2.92 -7.00 -5.30
N CYS A 54 2.07 -7.26 -4.31
CA CYS A 54 2.09 -6.56 -3.02
C CYS A 54 3.45 -6.70 -2.32
N HIS A 55 3.90 -7.93 -2.15
CA HIS A 55 5.28 -8.28 -1.74
C HIS A 55 5.65 -9.63 -2.35
N PRO A 56 6.47 -9.65 -3.43
CA PRO A 56 6.70 -10.85 -4.24
C PRO A 56 7.17 -12.08 -3.46
N GLU A 57 7.97 -11.90 -2.40
CA GLU A 57 8.56 -12.99 -1.62
C GLU A 57 7.65 -13.47 -0.48
N LEU A 58 6.86 -12.57 0.11
CA LEU A 58 6.10 -12.86 1.34
C LEU A 58 4.62 -13.13 1.07
N MET A 59 4.04 -12.49 0.05
CA MET A 59 2.59 -12.54 -0.19
C MET A 59 2.27 -13.41 -1.41
N SER A 60 1.18 -14.18 -1.30
CA SER A 60 0.68 -15.01 -2.39
C SER A 60 -0.15 -14.22 -3.38
N LEU A 61 -0.79 -13.14 -2.96
CA LEU A 61 -1.70 -12.33 -3.74
C LEU A 61 -0.98 -11.52 -4.82
N VAL A 62 -1.65 -11.43 -5.98
CA VAL A 62 -1.30 -10.50 -7.06
C VAL A 62 -2.58 -9.86 -7.58
N GLU A 63 -2.67 -8.55 -7.52
CA GLU A 63 -3.75 -7.78 -8.08
C GLU A 63 -3.58 -7.68 -9.60
N VAL A 64 -4.57 -8.16 -10.36
CA VAL A 64 -4.64 -8.01 -11.83
C VAL A 64 -5.61 -6.88 -12.12
N VAL A 65 -5.08 -5.72 -12.50
CA VAL A 65 -5.86 -4.49 -12.61
C VAL A 65 -6.28 -4.25 -14.04
N CYS A 66 -7.59 -4.19 -14.24
CA CYS A 66 -8.25 -3.95 -15.51
C CYS A 66 -8.38 -2.44 -15.74
N GLY A 67 -7.61 -1.86 -16.66
CA GLY A 67 -7.86 -0.50 -17.11
C GLY A 67 -9.15 -0.44 -17.95
N PRO A 68 -9.76 0.74 -18.11
CA PRO A 68 -11.02 0.89 -18.83
C PRO A 68 -10.99 0.40 -20.30
N GLN A 69 -9.80 0.32 -20.87
CA GLN A 69 -9.58 -0.11 -22.26
C GLN A 69 -9.00 -1.53 -22.35
N SER A 70 -8.64 -2.16 -21.24
CA SER A 70 -8.08 -3.53 -21.23
C SER A 70 -9.07 -4.54 -21.77
N SER A 71 -8.66 -5.38 -22.73
CA SER A 71 -9.51 -6.43 -23.27
C SER A 71 -9.65 -7.60 -22.30
N GLU A 72 -10.76 -8.33 -22.37
CA GLU A 72 -10.97 -9.57 -21.60
C GLU A 72 -9.86 -10.59 -21.86
N GLN A 73 -9.36 -10.67 -23.10
CA GLN A 73 -8.26 -11.55 -23.47
C GLN A 73 -6.95 -11.16 -22.76
N THR A 74 -6.69 -9.87 -22.61
CA THR A 74 -5.53 -9.34 -21.88
C THR A 74 -5.60 -9.75 -20.40
N ILE A 75 -6.75 -9.56 -19.77
CA ILE A 75 -6.95 -9.92 -18.36
C ILE A 75 -6.89 -11.43 -18.17
N ALA A 76 -7.51 -12.24 -19.03
CA ALA A 76 -7.42 -13.69 -18.97
C ALA A 76 -5.95 -14.18 -19.10
N THR A 77 -5.17 -13.53 -19.97
CA THR A 77 -3.74 -13.82 -20.16
C THR A 77 -2.94 -13.46 -18.90
N ALA A 78 -3.18 -12.30 -18.31
CA ALA A 78 -2.54 -11.86 -17.08
C ALA A 78 -2.87 -12.79 -15.89
N VAL A 79 -4.13 -13.14 -15.71
CA VAL A 79 -4.59 -14.10 -14.68
C VAL A 79 -3.91 -15.46 -14.86
N LYS A 80 -3.83 -15.98 -16.09
CA LYS A 80 -3.14 -17.24 -16.38
C LYS A 80 -1.64 -17.15 -16.08
N PHE A 81 -1.00 -16.04 -16.42
CA PHE A 81 0.40 -15.78 -16.11
C PHE A 81 0.65 -15.83 -14.61
N VAL A 82 -0.16 -15.11 -13.80
CA VAL A 82 -0.06 -15.09 -12.33
C VAL A 82 -0.25 -16.50 -11.74
N LYS A 83 -1.25 -17.26 -12.22
CA LYS A 83 -1.45 -18.67 -11.79
C LYS A 83 -0.25 -19.56 -12.11
N ASN A 84 0.39 -19.37 -13.26
CA ASN A 84 1.58 -20.12 -13.63
C ASN A 84 2.79 -19.83 -12.71
N LEU A 85 2.83 -18.65 -12.09
CA LEU A 85 3.79 -18.30 -11.05
C LEU A 85 3.44 -18.89 -9.67
N ARG A 86 2.36 -19.70 -9.58
CA ARG A 86 1.81 -20.25 -8.33
C ARG A 86 1.39 -19.15 -7.33
N LYS A 87 0.97 -18.01 -7.85
CA LYS A 87 0.41 -16.91 -7.09
C LYS A 87 -1.11 -16.88 -7.24
N MET A 88 -1.78 -16.17 -6.35
CA MET A 88 -3.24 -16.01 -6.34
C MET A 88 -3.61 -14.70 -7.04
N PRO A 89 -4.18 -14.72 -8.26
CA PRO A 89 -4.65 -13.52 -8.91
C PRO A 89 -6.02 -13.11 -8.38
N VAL A 90 -6.19 -11.84 -8.10
CA VAL A 90 -7.50 -11.19 -7.93
C VAL A 90 -7.64 -10.14 -9.03
N ALA A 91 -8.64 -10.31 -9.90
CA ALA A 91 -8.94 -9.33 -10.93
C ALA A 91 -9.81 -8.21 -10.36
N MET A 92 -9.50 -6.97 -10.69
CA MET A 92 -10.20 -5.79 -10.18
C MET A 92 -10.19 -4.66 -11.21
N ASN A 93 -11.11 -3.72 -11.05
CA ASN A 93 -11.12 -2.50 -11.84
C ASN A 93 -10.02 -1.53 -11.41
N ASP A 94 -9.71 -0.59 -12.28
CA ASP A 94 -8.66 0.40 -12.06
C ASP A 94 -9.05 1.44 -11.00
N GLY A 95 -8.07 1.85 -10.23
CA GLY A 95 -8.22 2.91 -9.23
C GLY A 95 -6.89 3.22 -8.56
N ALA A 96 -6.72 4.43 -8.06
CA ALA A 96 -5.48 4.83 -7.39
C ALA A 96 -5.22 4.01 -6.14
N GLY A 97 -4.10 3.26 -6.11
CA GLY A 97 -3.70 2.41 -4.99
C GLY A 97 -4.41 1.05 -4.94
N PHE A 98 -5.25 0.73 -5.92
CA PHE A 98 -5.96 -0.54 -6.05
C PHE A 98 -6.72 -0.92 -4.77
N VAL A 99 -6.68 -2.18 -4.33
CA VAL A 99 -7.35 -2.63 -3.10
C VAL A 99 -6.36 -2.67 -1.93
N VAL A 100 -5.27 -3.44 -2.05
CA VAL A 100 -4.36 -3.70 -0.92
C VAL A 100 -3.74 -2.41 -0.39
N ASN A 101 -3.24 -1.53 -1.27
CA ASN A 101 -2.61 -0.28 -0.82
C ASN A 101 -3.61 0.72 -0.24
N ARG A 102 -4.88 0.71 -0.69
CA ARG A 102 -5.95 1.54 -0.10
C ARG A 102 -6.27 1.11 1.33
N LEU A 103 -6.45 -0.20 1.56
CA LEU A 103 -6.72 -0.74 2.89
C LEU A 103 -5.53 -0.53 3.85
N LEU A 104 -4.32 -0.75 3.35
CA LEU A 104 -3.09 -0.49 4.07
C LEU A 104 -2.95 1.01 4.43
N ALA A 105 -3.25 1.90 3.50
CA ALA A 105 -3.20 3.34 3.72
C ALA A 105 -4.20 3.79 4.79
N ALA A 106 -5.41 3.24 4.82
CA ALA A 106 -6.40 3.49 5.87
C ALA A 106 -5.89 3.05 7.25
N MET A 107 -5.25 1.88 7.34
CA MET A 107 -4.60 1.40 8.56
C MET A 107 -3.49 2.35 9.02
N ILE A 108 -2.60 2.73 8.11
CA ILE A 108 -1.47 3.64 8.38
C ILE A 108 -1.98 5.01 8.84
N ASP A 109 -2.90 5.61 8.11
CA ASP A 109 -3.45 6.92 8.44
C ASP A 109 -4.09 6.94 9.83
N GLN A 110 -4.90 5.94 10.14
CA GLN A 110 -5.52 5.83 11.47
C GLN A 110 -4.48 5.61 12.58
N SER A 111 -3.43 4.82 12.33
CA SER A 111 -2.36 4.60 13.29
C SER A 111 -1.57 5.88 13.57
N LEU A 112 -1.26 6.66 12.54
CA LEU A 112 -0.63 7.97 12.69
C LEU A 112 -1.51 8.96 13.48
N ARG A 113 -2.83 8.93 13.28
CA ARG A 113 -3.79 9.75 14.07
C ARG A 113 -3.80 9.34 15.53
N ILE A 114 -3.80 8.04 15.85
CA ILE A 114 -3.75 7.53 17.23
C ILE A 114 -2.44 7.96 17.90
N PHE A 115 -1.31 7.84 17.20
CA PHE A 115 -0.02 8.35 17.66
C PHE A 115 -0.06 9.86 17.91
N THR A 116 -0.54 10.65 16.96
CA THR A 116 -0.66 12.11 17.09
C THR A 116 -1.52 12.51 18.30
N ASN A 117 -2.50 11.70 18.68
CA ASN A 117 -3.35 11.92 19.86
C ASN A 117 -2.73 11.43 21.18
N GLY A 118 -1.45 11.03 21.18
CA GLY A 118 -0.65 10.79 22.40
C GLY A 118 -0.37 9.34 22.73
N THR A 119 -0.87 8.35 21.98
CA THR A 119 -0.53 6.94 22.18
C THR A 119 0.86 6.65 21.61
N SER A 120 1.66 5.80 22.28
CA SER A 120 2.99 5.46 21.79
C SER A 120 2.94 4.51 20.57
N ILE A 121 3.94 4.58 19.72
CA ILE A 121 4.14 3.66 18.58
C ILE A 121 4.10 2.21 19.04
N GLU A 122 4.86 1.91 20.11
CA GLU A 122 4.94 0.54 20.65
C GLU A 122 3.59 0.00 21.10
N THR A 123 2.78 0.84 21.78
CA THR A 123 1.43 0.44 22.22
C THR A 123 0.52 0.12 21.03
N ILE A 124 0.61 0.92 19.97
CA ILE A 124 -0.21 0.70 18.76
C ILE A 124 0.23 -0.57 18.05
N ASP A 125 1.53 -0.76 17.87
CA ASP A 125 2.07 -1.94 17.19
C ASP A 125 1.78 -3.22 17.99
N LEU A 126 1.93 -3.18 19.32
CA LEU A 126 1.64 -4.32 20.19
C LEU A 126 0.15 -4.71 20.10
N ALA A 127 -0.76 -3.73 20.22
CA ALA A 127 -2.21 -3.98 20.13
C ALA A 127 -2.60 -4.70 18.82
N MET A 128 -2.00 -4.31 17.69
CA MET A 128 -2.29 -4.94 16.40
C MET A 128 -1.65 -6.32 16.26
N ARG A 129 -0.46 -6.53 16.82
CA ARG A 129 0.18 -7.86 16.86
C ARG A 129 -0.60 -8.84 17.74
N ASP A 130 -1.04 -8.38 18.92
CA ASP A 130 -1.83 -9.21 19.84
C ASP A 130 -3.21 -9.54 19.28
N PHE A 131 -3.74 -8.69 18.40
CA PHE A 131 -4.93 -9.00 17.61
C PHE A 131 -4.67 -10.09 16.56
N GLY A 132 -3.42 -10.27 16.09
CA GLY A 132 -3.02 -11.35 15.18
C GLY A 132 -2.36 -10.91 13.88
N PHE A 133 -2.09 -9.62 13.69
CA PHE A 133 -1.30 -9.18 12.52
C PHE A 133 0.16 -9.66 12.63
N PRO A 134 0.83 -9.95 11.50
CA PRO A 134 2.22 -10.42 11.50
C PRO A 134 3.22 -9.35 11.99
N GLY A 135 2.80 -8.09 11.99
CA GLY A 135 3.55 -6.93 12.48
C GLY A 135 2.63 -5.78 12.83
N GLY A 136 3.10 -4.85 13.64
CA GLY A 136 2.38 -3.63 13.92
C GLY A 136 2.41 -2.66 12.73
N PRO A 137 1.50 -1.66 12.67
CA PRO A 137 1.42 -0.72 11.56
C PRO A 137 2.74 0.01 11.26
N PHE A 138 3.46 0.45 12.28
CA PHE A 138 4.73 1.17 12.12
C PHE A 138 5.87 0.24 11.68
N GLU A 139 5.85 -1.02 12.11
CA GLU A 139 6.77 -2.05 11.60
C GLU A 139 6.51 -2.32 10.10
N ILE A 140 5.25 -2.41 9.71
CA ILE A 140 4.84 -2.62 8.31
C ILE A 140 5.32 -1.45 7.45
N ILE A 141 5.15 -0.21 7.90
CA ILE A 141 5.67 0.98 7.21
C ILE A 141 7.19 0.88 7.02
N ASP A 142 7.92 0.44 8.03
CA ASP A 142 9.38 0.30 7.95
C ASP A 142 9.81 -0.79 6.96
N VAL A 143 9.07 -1.89 6.87
CA VAL A 143 9.32 -2.97 5.90
C VAL A 143 9.06 -2.50 4.47
N ILE A 144 7.95 -1.81 4.23
CA ILE A 144 7.59 -1.26 2.90
C ILE A 144 8.55 -0.14 2.51
N GLY A 145 8.92 0.68 3.46
CA GLY A 145 9.70 1.90 3.32
C GLY A 145 8.84 3.15 3.43
N ILE A 146 9.26 4.05 4.33
CA ILE A 146 8.53 5.29 4.65
C ILE A 146 8.35 6.18 3.42
N ASP A 147 9.35 6.27 2.55
CA ASP A 147 9.29 6.98 1.27
C ASP A 147 8.28 6.34 0.31
N THR A 148 8.23 5.00 0.23
CA THR A 148 7.26 4.28 -0.60
C THR A 148 5.84 4.55 -0.12
N CYS A 149 5.59 4.45 1.20
CA CYS A 149 4.29 4.78 1.80
C CYS A 149 3.88 6.24 1.55
N LEU A 150 4.84 7.18 1.67
CA LEU A 150 4.60 8.58 1.41
C LEU A 150 4.20 8.83 -0.05
N TYR A 151 4.92 8.27 -1.01
CA TYR A 151 4.63 8.46 -2.44
C TYR A 151 3.30 7.81 -2.85
N ALA A 152 3.02 6.58 -2.38
CA ALA A 152 1.75 5.93 -2.64
C ALA A 152 0.58 6.70 -2.04
N GLY A 153 0.70 7.12 -0.77
CA GLY A 153 -0.30 7.93 -0.08
C GLY A 153 -0.55 9.26 -0.79
N ARG A 154 0.50 9.93 -1.26
CA ARG A 154 0.38 11.17 -2.04
C ARG A 154 -0.35 10.95 -3.36
N THR A 155 -0.01 9.90 -4.11
CA THR A 155 -0.69 9.56 -5.38
C THR A 155 -2.19 9.32 -5.15
N MET A 156 -2.55 8.56 -4.12
CA MET A 156 -3.95 8.33 -3.76
C MET A 156 -4.66 9.62 -3.36
N TRP A 157 -4.03 10.46 -2.55
CA TRP A 157 -4.60 11.76 -2.14
C TRP A 157 -4.80 12.69 -3.34
N GLU A 158 -3.83 12.82 -4.25
CA GLU A 158 -3.91 13.63 -5.46
C GLU A 158 -5.01 13.13 -6.42
N SER A 159 -5.34 11.83 -6.36
CA SER A 159 -6.44 11.21 -7.10
C SER A 159 -7.81 11.37 -6.41
N GLY A 160 -7.88 12.08 -5.29
CA GLY A 160 -9.13 12.34 -4.56
C GLY A 160 -9.55 11.25 -3.58
N SER A 161 -8.71 10.25 -3.32
CA SER A 161 -9.01 9.21 -2.33
C SER A 161 -9.16 9.80 -0.93
N GLN A 162 -10.20 9.36 -0.21
CA GLN A 162 -10.50 9.79 1.16
C GLN A 162 -9.83 8.92 2.23
N CYS A 163 -9.13 7.84 1.84
CA CYS A 163 -8.46 6.95 2.79
C CYS A 163 -7.17 7.55 3.37
N VAL A 164 -6.64 8.62 2.79
CA VAL A 164 -5.37 9.22 3.19
C VAL A 164 -5.57 10.66 3.61
N THR A 165 -5.06 11.01 4.78
CA THR A 165 -4.80 12.41 5.15
C THR A 165 -3.29 12.64 5.14
N LEU A 166 -2.86 13.77 4.59
CA LEU A 166 -1.43 14.08 4.52
C LEU A 166 -0.87 14.39 5.92
N SER A 167 -0.43 13.35 6.63
CA SER A 167 0.29 13.51 7.89
C SER A 167 1.67 14.15 7.62
N PRO A 168 2.10 15.16 8.40
CA PRO A 168 3.41 15.76 8.26
C PRO A 168 4.56 14.85 8.75
N ILE A 169 4.25 13.73 9.39
CA ILE A 169 5.24 12.81 9.99
C ILE A 169 6.07 12.12 8.91
N LEU A 170 5.41 11.47 7.92
CA LEU A 170 6.13 10.74 6.88
C LEU A 170 7.05 11.64 6.04
N PRO A 171 6.61 12.82 5.53
CA PRO A 171 7.51 13.76 4.85
C PRO A 171 8.69 14.20 5.70
N ARG A 172 8.47 14.40 7.00
CA ARG A 172 9.54 14.78 7.93
C ARG A 172 10.58 13.69 8.07
N LEU A 173 10.15 12.43 8.24
CA LEU A 173 11.03 11.27 8.35
C LEU A 173 11.85 11.07 7.07
N VAL A 174 11.23 11.13 5.90
CA VAL A 174 11.91 11.02 4.61
C VAL A 174 12.98 12.12 4.46
N LYS A 175 12.64 13.36 4.80
CA LYS A 175 13.57 14.51 4.72
C LYS A 175 14.77 14.34 5.66
N THR A 176 14.62 13.65 6.78
CA THR A 176 15.70 13.42 7.75
C THR A 176 16.43 12.09 7.56
N GLY A 177 16.09 11.34 6.47
CA GLY A 177 16.76 10.10 6.09
C GLY A 177 16.33 8.87 6.87
N PHE A 178 15.14 8.90 7.50
CA PHE A 178 14.48 7.74 8.10
C PHE A 178 13.60 7.11 7.02
N LEU A 179 14.09 6.06 6.36
CA LEU A 179 13.43 5.46 5.21
C LEU A 179 12.92 4.04 5.48
N GLY A 180 13.02 3.58 6.73
CA GLY A 180 12.64 2.24 7.15
C GLY A 180 13.79 1.25 7.13
N ARG A 181 13.44 -0.04 7.17
CA ARG A 181 14.39 -1.15 7.31
C ARG A 181 15.49 -1.17 6.26
N LYS A 182 15.19 -0.79 5.02
CA LYS A 182 16.14 -0.73 3.91
C LYS A 182 17.34 0.21 4.13
N GLN A 183 17.21 1.16 5.06
CA GLN A 183 18.26 2.11 5.47
C GLN A 183 18.72 1.89 6.92
N GLY A 184 18.27 0.80 7.56
CA GLY A 184 18.58 0.49 8.94
C GLY A 184 17.88 1.38 9.97
N LYS A 185 17.04 2.32 9.54
CA LYS A 185 16.32 3.24 10.45
C LYS A 185 15.00 3.74 9.83
N GLY A 186 13.96 3.68 10.63
CA GLY A 186 12.60 4.13 10.33
C GLY A 186 11.87 4.52 11.60
N PHE A 187 10.68 3.99 11.82
CA PHE A 187 10.01 4.06 13.13
C PHE A 187 10.74 3.24 14.21
N TYR A 188 11.60 2.33 13.76
CA TYR A 188 12.52 1.56 14.60
C TYR A 188 13.92 1.60 13.98
N ALA A 189 14.94 1.31 14.80
CA ALA A 189 16.30 1.06 14.33
C ALA A 189 16.48 -0.43 14.02
N TYR A 190 17.23 -0.71 12.96
CA TYR A 190 17.56 -2.05 12.48
C TYR A 190 19.09 -2.16 12.31
N PRO A 191 19.85 -2.35 13.40
CA PRO A 191 21.32 -2.36 13.36
C PRO A 191 21.89 -3.37 12.38
N ASP A 192 21.23 -4.53 12.30
CA ASP A 192 21.57 -5.60 11.36
C ASP A 192 20.43 -5.81 10.38
N MET A 193 20.32 -5.17 9.30
CA MET A 193 19.19 -5.17 8.34
C MET A 193 18.24 -6.40 8.37
N GLN A 194 18.66 -7.51 8.98
CA GLN A 194 17.90 -8.75 9.22
C GLN A 194 17.59 -8.99 10.70
N GLY A 195 18.13 -8.19 11.62
CA GLY A 195 18.01 -8.35 13.08
C GLY A 195 16.70 -7.82 13.66
N GLU A 196 16.58 -8.03 14.97
CA GLU A 196 15.47 -7.50 15.76
C GLU A 196 15.47 -5.97 15.74
N ARG A 197 14.26 -5.40 15.69
CA ARG A 197 14.07 -3.96 15.80
C ARG A 197 14.48 -3.46 17.18
N GLN A 198 15.04 -2.28 17.20
CA GLN A 198 15.39 -1.56 18.43
C GLN A 198 14.70 -0.19 18.45
N TRP A 199 14.54 0.35 19.63
CA TRP A 199 14.05 1.71 19.79
C TRP A 199 15.13 2.72 19.39
N ASP A 200 14.72 3.80 18.71
CA ASP A 200 15.62 4.91 18.35
C ASP A 200 15.15 6.21 19.00
N ASP A 201 15.89 6.68 20.02
CA ASP A 201 15.58 7.92 20.72
C ASP A 201 15.64 9.16 19.80
N ASN A 202 16.44 9.11 18.72
CA ASN A 202 16.50 10.20 17.74
C ASN A 202 15.19 10.34 16.98
N LEU A 203 14.49 9.24 16.70
CA LEU A 203 13.18 9.27 16.07
C LEU A 203 12.20 10.11 16.87
N LEU A 204 12.10 9.88 18.19
CA LEU A 204 11.18 10.62 19.07
C LEU A 204 11.41 12.12 18.97
N SER A 205 12.66 12.56 19.00
CA SER A 205 12.99 13.98 18.89
C SER A 205 12.50 14.63 17.58
N ILE A 206 12.33 13.83 16.52
CA ILE A 206 11.89 14.29 15.19
C ILE A 206 10.36 14.37 15.11
N ILE A 207 9.65 13.44 15.71
CA ILE A 207 8.19 13.29 15.53
C ILE A 207 7.36 13.76 16.72
N GLU A 208 7.97 13.91 17.92
CA GLU A 208 7.27 14.32 19.14
C GLU A 208 6.55 15.69 18.99
N ILE A 209 7.09 16.58 18.17
CA ILE A 209 6.48 17.89 17.88
C ILE A 209 5.08 17.78 17.25
N TYR A 210 4.74 16.62 16.67
CA TYR A 210 3.43 16.36 16.07
C TYR A 210 2.47 15.68 17.03
N ARG A 211 2.92 15.37 18.23
CA ARG A 211 2.14 14.67 19.23
C ARG A 211 1.36 15.63 20.13
N ASN A 212 0.06 15.44 20.19
CA ASN A 212 -0.82 16.18 21.06
C ASN A 212 -1.12 15.34 22.30
N ASP A 213 -0.30 15.46 23.35
CA ASP A 213 -0.54 14.71 24.59
C ASP A 213 -1.72 15.33 25.38
N LYS A 214 -2.88 14.68 25.29
CA LYS A 214 -4.10 15.07 26.00
C LYS A 214 -4.20 14.48 27.42
N GLY A 215 -3.12 13.89 27.91
CA GLY A 215 -3.08 13.18 29.19
C GLY A 215 -3.55 11.72 29.09
N GLU A 216 -3.13 10.89 30.05
CA GLU A 216 -3.34 9.43 29.99
C GLU A 216 -4.81 9.00 30.00
N SER A 217 -5.70 9.76 30.67
CA SER A 217 -7.12 9.44 30.74
C SER A 217 -7.87 9.53 29.39
N SER A 218 -7.27 10.13 28.37
CA SER A 218 -7.83 10.26 27.03
C SER A 218 -7.24 9.30 25.99
N LYS A 219 -6.23 8.50 26.38
CA LYS A 219 -5.59 7.55 25.47
C LYS A 219 -6.47 6.30 25.30
N PRO A 220 -6.63 5.79 24.08
CA PRO A 220 -7.38 4.57 23.85
C PRO A 220 -6.65 3.37 24.46
N ASN A 221 -7.40 2.43 25.05
CA ASN A 221 -6.86 1.13 25.42
C ASN A 221 -6.66 0.23 24.19
N GLU A 222 -5.99 -0.91 24.32
CA GLU A 222 -5.68 -1.84 23.23
C GLU A 222 -6.90 -2.20 22.38
N LYS A 223 -8.02 -2.57 23.01
CA LYS A 223 -9.26 -2.90 22.32
C LYS A 223 -9.80 -1.71 21.50
N GLN A 224 -9.69 -0.50 22.03
CA GLN A 224 -10.10 0.71 21.33
C GLN A 224 -9.17 1.04 20.17
N ILE A 225 -7.85 0.80 20.31
CA ILE A 225 -6.86 0.96 19.23
C ILE A 225 -7.24 0.04 18.07
N VAL A 226 -7.38 -1.26 18.35
CA VAL A 226 -7.78 -2.26 17.35
C VAL A 226 -9.09 -1.87 16.69
N THR A 227 -10.12 -1.53 17.48
CA THR A 227 -11.43 -1.14 16.94
C THR A 227 -11.33 0.06 16.00
N GLN A 228 -10.56 1.10 16.37
CA GLN A 228 -10.40 2.30 15.53
C GLN A 228 -9.70 1.98 14.20
N ILE A 229 -8.64 1.16 14.24
CA ILE A 229 -7.89 0.78 13.04
C ILE A 229 -8.75 -0.11 12.14
N LEU A 230 -9.40 -1.13 12.69
CA LEU A 230 -10.30 -2.01 11.92
C LEU A 230 -11.48 -1.23 11.33
N SER A 231 -12.05 -0.28 12.06
CA SER A 231 -13.13 0.58 11.53
C SER A 231 -12.69 1.40 10.33
N ALA A 232 -11.43 1.89 10.33
CA ALA A 232 -10.88 2.61 9.18
C ALA A 232 -10.71 1.69 7.97
N ILE A 233 -10.21 0.47 8.18
CA ILE A 233 -10.07 -0.55 7.12
C ILE A 233 -11.45 -0.92 6.55
N VAL A 234 -12.44 -1.20 7.38
CA VAL A 234 -13.81 -1.57 6.95
C VAL A 234 -14.47 -0.42 6.19
N LEU A 235 -14.31 0.82 6.66
CA LEU A 235 -14.85 1.99 5.96
C LEU A 235 -14.24 2.12 4.57
N GLU A 236 -12.93 1.90 4.44
CA GLU A 236 -12.28 1.95 3.13
C GLU A 236 -12.68 0.77 2.24
N ALA A 237 -12.84 -0.43 2.80
CA ALA A 237 -13.37 -1.59 2.09
C ALA A 237 -14.78 -1.31 1.51
N THR A 238 -15.63 -0.61 2.27
CA THR A 238 -16.96 -0.20 1.81
C THR A 238 -16.85 0.77 0.61
N ARG A 239 -15.94 1.74 0.67
CA ARG A 239 -15.70 2.67 -0.45
C ARG A 239 -15.21 1.96 -1.71
N ILE A 240 -14.32 0.99 -1.56
CA ILE A 240 -13.80 0.17 -2.67
C ILE A 240 -14.94 -0.54 -3.39
N ILE A 241 -15.95 -1.04 -2.65
CA ILE A 241 -17.14 -1.66 -3.22
C ILE A 241 -18.04 -0.60 -3.90
N GLU A 242 -18.30 0.52 -3.22
CA GLU A 242 -19.14 1.61 -3.75
C GLU A 242 -18.55 2.23 -5.03
N GLU A 243 -17.22 2.22 -5.16
CA GLU A 243 -16.49 2.69 -6.36
C GLU A 243 -16.36 1.58 -7.41
N GLU A 244 -16.96 0.40 -7.20
CA GLU A 244 -16.93 -0.74 -8.13
C GLU A 244 -15.50 -1.20 -8.49
N ILE A 245 -14.52 -0.99 -7.61
CA ILE A 245 -13.14 -1.47 -7.83
C ILE A 245 -13.11 -3.00 -7.80
N VAL A 246 -13.93 -3.64 -6.98
CA VAL A 246 -14.19 -5.08 -6.98
C VAL A 246 -15.68 -5.34 -7.11
N GLU A 247 -16.03 -6.44 -7.78
CA GLU A 247 -17.42 -6.87 -7.95
C GLU A 247 -17.90 -7.73 -6.77
N ASP A 248 -17.00 -8.46 -6.15
CA ASP A 248 -17.29 -9.40 -5.05
C ASP A 248 -16.52 -8.98 -3.78
N PHE A 249 -17.25 -8.79 -2.69
CA PHE A 249 -16.64 -8.47 -1.39
C PHE A 249 -15.64 -9.55 -0.91
N ARG A 250 -15.78 -10.80 -1.36
CA ARG A 250 -14.82 -11.87 -1.08
C ARG A 250 -13.42 -11.59 -1.64
N ASP A 251 -13.33 -10.81 -2.71
CA ASP A 251 -12.05 -10.39 -3.27
C ASP A 251 -11.33 -9.41 -2.32
N ILE A 252 -12.08 -8.60 -1.55
CA ILE A 252 -11.51 -7.77 -0.49
C ILE A 252 -10.96 -8.64 0.63
N ASP A 253 -11.69 -9.68 1.07
CA ASP A 253 -11.21 -10.60 2.09
C ASP A 253 -9.91 -11.28 1.66
N LEU A 254 -9.83 -11.74 0.39
CA LEU A 254 -8.59 -12.28 -0.17
C LEU A 254 -7.46 -11.24 -0.18
N CYS A 255 -7.74 -10.01 -0.58
CA CYS A 255 -6.76 -8.93 -0.61
C CYS A 255 -6.24 -8.59 0.80
N ILE A 256 -7.10 -8.58 1.82
CA ILE A 256 -6.71 -8.31 3.19
C ILE A 256 -5.87 -9.46 3.76
N ILE A 257 -6.32 -10.70 3.61
CA ILE A 257 -5.65 -11.88 4.21
C ILE A 257 -4.32 -12.15 3.49
N GLU A 258 -4.35 -12.26 2.17
CA GLU A 258 -3.22 -12.70 1.35
C GLU A 258 -2.33 -11.55 0.86
N GLY A 259 -2.83 -10.31 0.96
CA GLY A 259 -2.14 -9.09 0.49
C GLY A 259 -1.35 -8.36 1.57
N PHE A 260 -1.80 -8.37 2.85
CA PHE A 260 -1.03 -7.79 3.94
C PHE A 260 -1.18 -8.50 5.30
N GLY A 261 -1.66 -9.75 5.29
CA GLY A 261 -1.57 -10.64 6.43
C GLY A 261 -2.59 -10.36 7.53
N PHE A 262 -3.82 -9.97 7.19
CA PHE A 262 -4.90 -9.91 8.16
C PHE A 262 -5.12 -11.30 8.78
N PRO A 263 -5.33 -11.41 10.10
CA PRO A 263 -5.59 -12.70 10.74
C PRO A 263 -6.88 -13.33 10.21
N ALA A 264 -6.80 -14.62 9.81
CA ALA A 264 -7.88 -15.39 9.23
C ALA A 264 -8.89 -15.89 10.30
#